data_9c710700889d8ff90262310950a29f0b
#
_entry.id   9c710700889d8ff90262310950a29f0b
#
_cell.length_a   1.000
_cell.length_b   1.000
_cell.length_c   1.000
_cell.angle_alpha   90.00
_cell.angle_beta   90.00
_cell.angle_gamma   90.00
#
_symmetry.space_group_name_H-M   'P 1'
#
loop_
_entity.id
_entity.type
_entity.pdbx_description
1 polymer ?
#
loop_
_entity_poly.entity_id
_entity_poly.type
_entity_poly.pdbx_seq_one_letter_code
_entity_poly.pdbx_strand_id
1 'polypeptide(L)'
;NDPATSATYTWYVSAGQGMGACLTMANEQGGYCLTDKATFLSYKNHADGDKLPGLSILFEQDDAMKNTYSMIAVNPNAPFVDSVTGEALPAGTVTIDTTAADVFINWMNSETARTLIAQYGIEQYGASLFTVIG
;
A
#
# COMPACT_ATOMS: atom_id res chain seq x y z
N ASN A 1 6.87 -17.50 -15.69
CA ASN A 1 6.76 -16.57 -16.81
C ASN A 1 6.09 -15.31 -16.29
N ASP A 2 6.75 -14.18 -16.40
CA ASP A 2 6.20 -12.88 -16.03
C ASP A 2 5.35 -12.35 -17.19
N PRO A 3 4.03 -12.12 -17.01
CA PRO A 3 3.16 -11.59 -18.06
C PRO A 3 3.65 -10.24 -18.60
N ALA A 4 4.25 -9.39 -17.75
CA ALA A 4 4.74 -8.07 -18.13
C ALA A 4 5.89 -8.12 -19.16
N THR A 5 6.60 -9.23 -19.24
CA THR A 5 7.75 -9.40 -20.16
C THR A 5 7.44 -10.28 -21.36
N SER A 6 6.25 -10.85 -21.45
CA SER A 6 5.89 -11.81 -22.49
C SER A 6 4.97 -11.18 -23.53
N ALA A 7 5.45 -11.06 -24.77
CA ALA A 7 4.61 -10.70 -25.92
C ALA A 7 3.45 -11.68 -26.17
N THR A 8 3.44 -12.83 -25.51
CA THR A 8 2.37 -13.85 -25.59
C THR A 8 1.10 -13.45 -24.85
N TYR A 9 1.23 -12.59 -23.83
CA TYR A 9 0.10 -12.17 -22.98
C TYR A 9 -0.45 -10.80 -23.40
N THR A 10 -1.04 -10.72 -24.59
CA THR A 10 -1.59 -9.46 -25.15
C THR A 10 -2.75 -8.86 -24.33
N TRP A 11 -3.33 -9.67 -23.42
CA TRP A 11 -4.39 -9.24 -22.51
C TRP A 11 -3.85 -8.55 -21.26
N TYR A 12 -2.54 -8.66 -20.96
CA TYR A 12 -1.93 -8.09 -19.78
C TYR A 12 -1.36 -6.70 -20.09
N VAL A 13 -1.75 -5.71 -19.30
CA VAL A 13 -1.27 -4.35 -19.39
C VAL A 13 -0.43 -4.02 -18.16
N SER A 14 0.87 -3.86 -18.35
CA SER A 14 1.77 -3.32 -17.33
C SER A 14 1.69 -1.79 -17.37
N ALA A 15 0.94 -1.19 -16.45
CA ALA A 15 0.65 0.24 -16.51
C ALA A 15 1.82 1.12 -16.03
N GLY A 16 2.75 0.60 -15.23
CA GLY A 16 3.83 1.37 -14.62
C GLY A 16 3.33 2.53 -13.74
N GLN A 17 2.11 2.39 -13.20
CA GLN A 17 1.40 3.43 -12.45
C GLN A 17 1.01 2.93 -11.06
N GLY A 18 0.68 3.88 -10.17
CA GLY A 18 0.12 3.55 -8.86
C GLY A 18 -1.30 3.02 -8.94
N MET A 19 -1.79 2.46 -7.83
CA MET A 19 -3.06 1.74 -7.73
C MET A 19 -4.27 2.54 -8.22
N GLY A 20 -4.39 3.82 -7.86
CA GLY A 20 -5.50 4.66 -8.29
C GLY A 20 -5.55 4.87 -9.81
N ALA A 21 -4.39 5.10 -10.44
CA ALA A 21 -4.31 5.22 -11.90
C ALA A 21 -4.62 3.90 -12.61
N CYS A 22 -4.20 2.76 -12.04
CA CYS A 22 -4.56 1.44 -12.56
C CYS A 22 -6.07 1.19 -12.51
N LEU A 23 -6.75 1.59 -11.43
CA LEU A 23 -8.21 1.50 -11.32
C LEU A 23 -8.92 2.36 -12.37
N THR A 24 -8.46 3.60 -12.57
CA THR A 24 -9.01 4.49 -13.61
C THR A 24 -8.87 3.86 -15.00
N MET A 25 -7.68 3.34 -15.31
CA MET A 25 -7.41 2.67 -16.58
C MET A 25 -8.30 1.41 -16.75
N ALA A 26 -8.44 0.58 -15.71
CA ALA A 26 -9.31 -0.59 -15.73
C ALA A 26 -10.78 -0.21 -15.96
N ASN A 27 -11.25 0.87 -15.33
CA ASN A 27 -12.59 1.39 -15.52
C ASN A 27 -12.84 1.87 -16.96
N GLU A 28 -11.87 2.57 -17.56
CA GLU A 28 -11.95 3.09 -18.94
C GLU A 28 -11.89 1.98 -19.99
N GLN A 29 -11.09 0.95 -19.74
CA GLN A 29 -10.85 -0.14 -20.70
C GLN A 29 -11.75 -1.37 -20.48
N GLY A 30 -12.58 -1.38 -19.42
CA GLY A 30 -13.40 -2.55 -19.06
C GLY A 30 -12.57 -3.75 -18.63
N GLY A 31 -11.42 -3.48 -17.97
CA GLY A 31 -10.46 -4.50 -17.55
C GLY A 31 -10.64 -4.95 -16.09
N TYR A 32 -9.83 -5.93 -15.72
CA TYR A 32 -9.69 -6.39 -14.33
C TYR A 32 -8.47 -5.76 -13.70
N CYS A 33 -8.55 -5.43 -12.41
CA CYS A 33 -7.45 -4.85 -11.66
C CYS A 33 -7.36 -5.47 -10.26
N LEU A 34 -6.16 -5.80 -9.81
CA LEU A 34 -5.88 -6.11 -8.41
C LEU A 34 -5.56 -4.82 -7.68
N THR A 35 -6.26 -4.54 -6.59
CA THR A 35 -6.09 -3.30 -5.83
C THR A 35 -6.33 -3.54 -4.34
N ASP A 36 -5.89 -2.62 -3.48
CA ASP A 36 -6.37 -2.58 -2.10
C ASP A 36 -7.78 -1.99 -2.02
N LYS A 37 -8.54 -2.45 -1.03
CA LYS A 37 -9.92 -2.04 -0.81
C LYS A 37 -10.03 -0.56 -0.47
N ALA A 38 -9.06 0.00 0.24
CA ALA A 38 -9.06 1.40 0.65
C ALA A 38 -9.01 2.34 -0.57
N THR A 39 -8.10 2.08 -1.51
CA THR A 39 -8.02 2.86 -2.75
C THR A 39 -9.30 2.70 -3.58
N PHE A 40 -9.82 1.48 -3.75
CA PHE A 40 -11.07 1.27 -4.47
C PHE A 40 -12.24 2.08 -3.87
N LEU A 41 -12.45 1.97 -2.54
CA LEU A 41 -13.55 2.68 -1.86
C LEU A 41 -13.39 4.20 -1.90
N SER A 42 -12.17 4.73 -1.84
CA SER A 42 -11.92 6.17 -1.93
C SER A 42 -12.28 6.75 -3.29
N TYR A 43 -12.12 5.99 -4.36
CA TYR A 43 -12.54 6.36 -5.71
C TYR A 43 -14.02 6.13 -5.94
N LYS A 44 -14.56 5.00 -5.44
CA LYS A 44 -15.98 4.64 -5.58
C LYS A 44 -16.90 5.60 -4.85
N ASN A 45 -16.51 6.00 -3.63
CA ASN A 45 -17.27 6.90 -2.76
C ASN A 45 -16.63 8.32 -2.69
N HIS A 46 -16.09 8.79 -3.80
CA HIS A 46 -15.48 10.11 -3.86
C HIS A 46 -16.51 11.23 -3.65
N ALA A 47 -16.11 12.34 -3.01
CA ALA A 47 -17.00 13.47 -2.73
C ALA A 47 -17.67 14.07 -3.98
N ASP A 48 -16.96 14.05 -5.12
CA ASP A 48 -17.46 14.51 -6.42
C ASP A 48 -18.19 13.41 -7.21
N GLY A 49 -18.57 12.31 -6.57
CA GLY A 49 -19.27 11.18 -7.17
C GLY A 49 -18.36 9.99 -7.53
N ASP A 50 -18.98 8.88 -7.89
CA ASP A 50 -18.31 7.62 -8.24
C ASP A 50 -17.36 7.81 -9.44
N LYS A 51 -16.07 7.60 -9.21
CA LYS A 51 -15.01 7.69 -10.23
C LYS A 51 -14.77 6.37 -10.97
N LEU A 52 -15.43 5.29 -10.51
CA LEU A 52 -15.24 3.94 -11.04
C LEU A 52 -16.60 3.27 -11.36
N PRO A 53 -17.49 3.92 -12.16
CA PRO A 53 -18.85 3.41 -12.35
C PRO A 53 -18.89 2.03 -13.01
N GLY A 54 -17.88 1.67 -13.80
CA GLY A 54 -17.77 0.38 -14.49
C GLY A 54 -17.16 -0.75 -13.66
N LEU A 55 -16.64 -0.45 -12.45
CA LEU A 55 -15.96 -1.44 -11.63
C LEU A 55 -16.79 -1.83 -10.40
N SER A 56 -16.67 -3.11 -10.03
CA SER A 56 -17.19 -3.68 -8.79
C SER A 56 -16.20 -4.68 -8.23
N ILE A 57 -16.26 -4.93 -6.91
CA ILE A 57 -15.46 -5.98 -6.28
C ILE A 57 -16.04 -7.33 -6.72
N LEU A 58 -15.21 -8.14 -7.36
CA LEU A 58 -15.57 -9.48 -7.80
C LEU A 58 -15.11 -10.55 -6.83
N PHE A 59 -14.00 -10.32 -6.16
CA PHE A 59 -13.40 -11.27 -5.26
C PHE A 59 -12.63 -10.53 -4.15
N GLU A 60 -12.84 -10.92 -2.89
CA GLU A 60 -12.14 -10.42 -1.71
C GLU A 60 -12.12 -11.48 -0.61
N GLN A 61 -11.40 -11.20 0.50
CA GLN A 61 -11.40 -12.03 1.71
C GLN A 61 -10.70 -13.40 1.58
N ASP A 62 -9.79 -13.55 0.64
CA ASP A 62 -8.88 -14.71 0.59
C ASP A 62 -7.59 -14.43 1.37
N ASP A 63 -7.03 -15.44 2.01
CA ASP A 63 -5.77 -15.31 2.74
C ASP A 63 -4.60 -14.90 1.82
N ALA A 64 -4.62 -15.33 0.56
CA ALA A 64 -3.63 -14.93 -0.44
C ALA A 64 -3.72 -13.46 -0.84
N MET A 65 -4.84 -12.77 -0.53
CA MET A 65 -5.05 -11.36 -0.82
C MET A 65 -4.75 -10.43 0.37
N LYS A 66 -4.29 -10.98 1.49
CA LYS A 66 -3.91 -10.16 2.65
C LYS A 66 -2.68 -9.31 2.32
N ASN A 67 -2.86 -8.00 2.35
CA ASN A 67 -1.77 -7.04 2.21
C ASN A 67 -1.35 -6.54 3.60
N THR A 68 -0.31 -7.15 4.15
CA THR A 68 0.16 -6.85 5.51
C THR A 68 1.14 -5.69 5.49
N TYR A 69 0.86 -4.66 6.28
CA TYR A 69 1.76 -3.55 6.56
C TYR A 69 2.59 -3.84 7.79
N SER A 70 3.86 -3.51 7.76
CA SER A 70 4.80 -3.71 8.87
C SER A 70 5.58 -2.45 9.15
N MET A 71 5.93 -2.24 10.40
CA MET A 71 6.86 -1.20 10.83
C MET A 71 8.22 -1.85 11.07
N ILE A 72 9.27 -1.29 10.47
CA ILE A 72 10.63 -1.79 10.60
C ILE A 72 11.53 -0.65 11.00
N ALA A 73 12.15 -0.74 12.19
CA ALA A 73 13.19 0.19 12.58
C ALA A 73 14.45 -0.03 11.73
N VAL A 74 15.02 1.06 11.23
CA VAL A 74 16.29 1.00 10.49
C VAL A 74 17.41 0.62 11.44
N ASN A 75 18.20 -0.39 11.07
CA ASN A 75 19.34 -0.81 11.88
C ASN A 75 20.43 0.29 11.85
N PRO A 76 20.80 0.90 12.99
CA PRO A 76 21.81 1.96 13.03
C PRO A 76 23.21 1.49 12.67
N ASN A 77 23.46 0.18 12.71
CA ASN A 77 24.73 -0.45 12.37
C ASN A 77 24.73 -1.09 10.98
N ALA A 78 23.70 -0.87 10.18
CA ALA A 78 23.66 -1.40 8.81
C ALA A 78 24.76 -0.73 7.96
N PRO A 79 25.34 -1.43 6.99
CA PRO A 79 26.17 -0.79 5.99
C PRO A 79 25.31 0.12 5.11
N PHE A 80 25.55 1.42 5.19
CA PHE A 80 24.88 2.39 4.33
C PHE A 80 25.71 2.61 3.06
N VAL A 81 25.04 2.83 1.95
CA VAL A 81 25.65 3.09 0.65
C VAL A 81 25.17 4.42 0.08
N ASP A 82 26.01 5.07 -0.70
CA ASP A 82 25.62 6.22 -1.49
C ASP A 82 24.58 5.78 -2.55
N SER A 83 23.46 6.51 -2.63
CA SER A 83 22.35 6.14 -3.51
C SER A 83 22.63 6.33 -5.01
N VAL A 84 23.67 7.10 -5.34
CA VAL A 84 24.07 7.38 -6.72
C VAL A 84 25.18 6.46 -7.18
N THR A 85 26.22 6.30 -6.33
CA THR A 85 27.41 5.50 -6.70
C THR A 85 27.31 4.04 -6.28
N GLY A 86 26.47 3.71 -5.28
CA GLY A 86 26.38 2.38 -4.69
C GLY A 86 27.57 2.04 -3.78
N GLU A 87 28.50 2.97 -3.56
CA GLU A 87 29.66 2.74 -2.71
C GLU A 87 29.31 2.84 -1.23
N ALA A 88 30.01 2.06 -0.40
CA ALA A 88 29.82 2.08 1.05
C ALA A 88 30.17 3.46 1.62
N LEU A 89 29.28 4.02 2.43
CA LEU A 89 29.54 5.25 3.16
C LEU A 89 30.46 4.97 4.37
N PRO A 90 31.36 5.92 4.71
CA PRO A 90 32.16 5.82 5.92
C PRO A 90 31.30 5.67 7.18
N ALA A 91 31.78 4.92 8.15
CA ALA A 91 31.08 4.74 9.43
C ALA A 91 30.80 6.12 10.10
N GLY A 92 29.57 6.29 10.58
CA GLY A 92 29.15 7.53 11.23
C GLY A 92 28.69 8.63 10.26
N THR A 93 28.69 8.40 8.94
CA THR A 93 28.12 9.35 7.97
C THR A 93 26.62 9.48 8.11
N VAL A 94 25.94 8.38 8.43
CA VAL A 94 24.48 8.33 8.64
C VAL A 94 24.19 8.10 10.10
N THR A 95 23.37 8.95 10.70
CA THR A 95 22.87 8.80 12.08
C THR A 95 21.40 8.39 12.04
N ILE A 96 21.06 7.28 12.66
CA ILE A 96 19.66 6.81 12.79
C ILE A 96 19.18 7.11 14.20
N ASP A 97 18.09 7.85 14.31
CA ASP A 97 17.41 8.10 15.60
C ASP A 97 16.58 6.88 16.00
N THR A 98 17.20 5.95 16.71
CA THR A 98 16.55 4.74 17.22
C THR A 98 15.51 5.06 18.29
N THR A 99 15.71 6.14 19.06
CA THR A 99 14.77 6.56 20.13
C THR A 99 13.45 7.01 19.51
N ALA A 100 13.50 7.82 18.46
CA ALA A 100 12.31 8.26 17.75
C ALA A 100 11.57 7.08 17.06
N ALA A 101 12.32 6.15 16.48
CA ALA A 101 11.76 4.92 15.89
C ALA A 101 11.03 4.08 16.95
N ASP A 102 11.63 3.86 18.11
CA ASP A 102 11.03 3.10 19.20
C ASP A 102 9.77 3.78 19.76
N VAL A 103 9.78 5.10 19.93
CA VAL A 103 8.60 5.88 20.36
C VAL A 103 7.46 5.71 19.34
N PHE A 104 7.75 5.83 18.07
CA PHE A 104 6.74 5.67 17.01
C PHE A 104 6.16 4.25 16.98
N ILE A 105 7.01 3.22 17.00
CA ILE A 105 6.58 1.81 16.98
C ILE A 105 5.74 1.48 18.22
N ASN A 106 6.18 1.94 19.41
CA ASN A 106 5.44 1.73 20.65
C ASN A 106 4.09 2.43 20.63
N TRP A 107 4.02 3.67 20.11
CA TRP A 107 2.75 4.37 19.96
C TRP A 107 1.81 3.64 19.00
N MET A 108 2.29 3.20 17.84
CA MET A 108 1.49 2.46 16.86
C MET A 108 0.94 1.13 17.40
N ASN A 109 1.65 0.50 18.35
CA ASN A 109 1.19 -0.71 19.05
C ASN A 109 0.29 -0.42 20.26
N SER A 110 0.09 0.84 20.63
CA SER A 110 -0.81 1.21 21.73
C SER A 110 -2.28 0.91 21.40
N GLU A 111 -3.08 0.72 22.44
CA GLU A 111 -4.53 0.53 22.29
C GLU A 111 -5.18 1.71 21.56
N THR A 112 -4.72 2.92 21.83
CA THR A 112 -5.22 4.14 21.16
C THR A 112 -5.00 4.08 19.65
N ALA A 113 -3.77 3.83 19.20
CA ALA A 113 -3.46 3.76 17.77
C ALA A 113 -4.20 2.60 17.08
N ARG A 114 -4.23 1.43 17.72
CA ARG A 114 -4.96 0.25 17.22
C ARG A 114 -6.45 0.54 17.05
N THR A 115 -7.08 1.25 17.99
CA THR A 115 -8.47 1.67 17.90
C THR A 115 -8.68 2.65 16.75
N LEU A 116 -7.81 3.65 16.60
CA LEU A 116 -7.88 4.60 15.49
C LEU A 116 -7.77 3.92 14.13
N ILE A 117 -6.85 2.97 13.98
CA ILE A 117 -6.67 2.18 12.76
C ILE A 117 -7.92 1.35 12.46
N ALA A 118 -8.45 0.64 13.47
CA ALA A 118 -9.64 -0.21 13.31
C ALA A 118 -10.90 0.59 12.95
N GLN A 119 -10.98 1.86 13.34
CA GLN A 119 -12.12 2.74 13.05
C GLN A 119 -11.92 3.59 11.78
N TYR A 120 -10.73 3.62 11.24
CA TYR A 120 -10.42 4.48 10.10
C TYR A 120 -11.26 4.10 8.87
N GLY A 121 -11.97 5.08 8.33
CA GLY A 121 -12.80 4.95 7.15
C GLY A 121 -14.27 4.61 7.42
N ILE A 122 -14.64 4.17 8.62
CA ILE A 122 -16.04 3.75 8.93
C ILE A 122 -17.04 4.88 8.66
N GLU A 123 -16.76 6.08 9.13
CA GLU A 123 -17.64 7.22 8.94
C GLU A 123 -17.78 7.61 7.47
N GLN A 124 -16.69 7.60 6.72
CA GLN A 124 -16.67 8.07 5.34
C GLN A 124 -17.10 7.01 4.32
N TYR A 125 -16.79 5.73 4.58
CA TYR A 125 -16.98 4.65 3.59
C TYR A 125 -17.92 3.54 4.09
N GLY A 126 -18.43 3.65 5.31
CA GLY A 126 -19.31 2.64 5.90
C GLY A 126 -18.60 1.36 6.36
N ALA A 127 -17.28 1.29 6.23
CA ALA A 127 -16.47 0.14 6.62
C ALA A 127 -15.06 0.57 7.02
N SER A 128 -14.43 -0.17 7.93
CA SER A 128 -13.00 0.02 8.21
C SER A 128 -12.17 -0.32 6.97
N LEU A 129 -11.17 0.52 6.69
CA LEU A 129 -10.23 0.31 5.60
C LEU A 129 -9.05 -0.58 5.99
N PHE A 130 -8.81 -0.77 7.28
CA PHE A 130 -7.70 -1.56 7.80
C PHE A 130 -8.18 -2.54 8.87
N THR A 131 -7.51 -3.69 8.94
CA THR A 131 -7.69 -4.68 9.99
C THR A 131 -6.44 -4.74 10.84
N VAL A 132 -6.57 -4.54 12.14
CA VAL A 132 -5.45 -4.68 13.08
C VAL A 132 -5.21 -6.17 13.33
N ILE A 133 -3.97 -6.61 13.09
CA ILE A 133 -3.50 -7.98 13.33
C ILE A 133 -2.45 -8.00 14.45
N GLY A 134 -2.40 -9.08 15.21
CA GLY A 134 -1.45 -9.29 16.32
C GLY A 134 -2.03 -9.03 17.68
#